data_b99d38c928d29ae54847ca4df3b4dad0
#
_entry.id   b99d38c928d29ae54847ca4df3b4dad0
#
_cell.length_a   1.000
_cell.length_b   1.000
_cell.length_c   1.000
_cell.angle_alpha   90.00
_cell.angle_beta   90.00
_cell.angle_gamma   90.00
#
_symmetry.space_group_name_H-M   'P 1'
#
loop_
_entity.id
_entity.type
_entity.pdbx_description
1 polymer ?
#
loop_
_entity_poly.entity_id
_entity_poly.type
_entity_poly.pdbx_seq_one_letter_code
_entity_poly.pdbx_strand_id
1 'polypeptide(L)'
;MMKRTRRLSSTEVRRRAASLPGGVSSFVAGQLRLRASAVRDEALRAADIAAEIELQLMQDKVCTDERDAVADEMEHERVYAQYCEDLSEQILFIAENIHTFIPESANE
;
A
#
# COMPACT_ATOMS: atom_id res chain seq x y z
N MET A 1 1.71 26.42 -18.07
CA MET A 1 2.05 26.72 -16.67
C MET A 1 1.50 25.63 -15.77
N MET A 2 2.35 24.90 -15.10
CA MET A 2 1.89 23.91 -14.13
C MET A 2 1.43 24.61 -12.85
N LYS A 3 0.18 24.40 -12.48
CA LYS A 3 -0.29 24.86 -11.18
C LYS A 3 0.42 24.07 -10.09
N ARG A 4 1.14 24.73 -9.24
CA ARG A 4 1.70 24.10 -8.05
C ARG A 4 0.56 23.69 -7.13
N THR A 5 0.50 22.39 -6.76
CA THR A 5 -0.42 21.93 -5.75
C THR A 5 -0.06 22.64 -4.44
N ARG A 6 -0.98 23.43 -3.93
CA ARG A 6 -0.78 24.16 -2.67
C ARG A 6 -0.76 23.16 -1.53
N ARG A 7 0.32 23.17 -0.76
CA ARG A 7 0.41 22.38 0.44
C ARG A 7 -0.41 23.04 1.54
N LEU A 8 -1.43 22.33 2.02
CA LEU A 8 -2.28 22.84 3.09
C LEU A 8 -1.58 22.72 4.44
N SER A 9 -1.86 23.67 5.34
CA SER A 9 -1.41 23.57 6.72
C SER A 9 -2.16 22.45 7.45
N SER A 10 -1.57 21.92 8.51
CA SER A 10 -2.21 20.88 9.34
C SER A 10 -3.56 21.35 9.89
N THR A 11 -3.67 22.61 10.29
CA THR A 11 -4.90 23.20 10.79
C THR A 11 -6.01 23.22 9.74
N GLU A 12 -5.65 23.59 8.50
CA GLU A 12 -6.62 23.65 7.40
C GLU A 12 -7.08 22.26 6.98
N VAL A 13 -6.16 21.29 6.91
CA VAL A 13 -6.50 19.90 6.62
C VAL A 13 -7.46 19.37 7.67
N ARG A 14 -7.17 19.59 8.96
CA ARG A 14 -8.01 19.15 10.07
C ARG A 14 -9.40 19.79 10.00
N ARG A 15 -9.46 21.08 9.69
CA ARG A 15 -10.72 21.81 9.54
C ARG A 15 -11.58 21.23 8.41
N ARG A 16 -10.97 20.97 7.26
CA ARG A 16 -11.69 20.38 6.11
C ARG A 16 -12.16 18.97 6.41
N ALA A 17 -11.32 18.18 7.06
CA ALA A 17 -11.68 16.81 7.45
C ALA A 17 -12.86 16.81 8.44
N ALA A 18 -12.87 17.74 9.38
CA ALA A 18 -13.94 17.85 10.38
C ALA A 18 -15.29 18.22 9.73
N SER A 19 -15.29 18.88 8.56
CA SER A 19 -16.52 19.24 7.86
C SER A 19 -17.12 18.08 7.07
N LEU A 20 -16.38 16.97 6.89
CA LEU A 20 -16.87 15.80 6.18
C LEU A 20 -17.79 14.94 7.06
N PRO A 21 -18.71 14.17 6.45
CA PRO A 21 -19.50 13.19 7.21
C PRO A 21 -18.57 12.23 7.97
N GLY A 22 -18.78 12.08 9.27
CA GLY A 22 -17.92 11.26 10.11
C GLY A 22 -16.67 11.94 10.63
N GLY A 23 -16.40 13.19 10.23
CA GLY A 23 -15.31 14.01 10.73
C GLY A 23 -13.90 13.51 10.40
N VAL A 24 -12.94 13.81 11.29
CA VAL A 24 -11.53 13.48 11.12
C VAL A 24 -11.30 11.97 11.01
N SER A 25 -11.98 11.19 11.85
CA SER A 25 -11.84 9.72 11.82
C SER A 25 -12.23 9.13 10.47
N SER A 26 -13.34 9.57 9.90
CA SER A 26 -13.81 9.10 8.61
C SER A 26 -12.84 9.48 7.50
N PHE A 27 -12.31 10.71 7.53
CA PHE A 27 -11.33 11.16 6.55
C PHE A 27 -10.06 10.32 6.61
N VAL A 28 -9.50 10.12 7.81
CA VAL A 28 -8.27 9.33 7.99
C VAL A 28 -8.51 7.88 7.58
N ALA A 29 -9.63 7.27 7.96
CA ALA A 29 -9.96 5.91 7.57
C ALA A 29 -10.05 5.79 6.04
N GLY A 30 -10.66 6.77 5.38
CA GLY A 30 -10.73 6.79 3.91
C GLY A 30 -9.35 6.86 3.26
N GLN A 31 -8.47 7.71 3.78
CA GLN A 31 -7.09 7.81 3.28
C GLN A 31 -6.31 6.51 3.49
N LEU A 32 -6.48 5.87 4.65
CA LEU A 32 -5.84 4.59 4.93
C LEU A 32 -6.33 3.49 3.99
N ARG A 33 -7.62 3.45 3.68
CA ARG A 33 -8.16 2.48 2.72
C ARG A 33 -7.57 2.66 1.33
N LEU A 34 -7.42 3.91 0.88
CA LEU A 34 -6.77 4.20 -0.40
C LEU A 34 -5.32 3.74 -0.39
N ARG A 35 -4.61 3.98 0.70
CA ARG A 35 -3.22 3.54 0.84
C ARG A 35 -3.11 2.02 0.85
N ALA A 36 -4.00 1.35 1.57
CA ALA A 36 -4.05 -0.11 1.61
C ALA A 36 -4.28 -0.71 0.22
N SER A 37 -5.18 -0.11 -0.56
CA SER A 37 -5.46 -0.53 -1.93
C SER A 37 -4.22 -0.38 -2.82
N ALA A 38 -3.49 0.75 -2.71
CA ALA A 38 -2.27 0.98 -3.47
C ALA A 38 -1.17 -0.03 -3.11
N VAL A 39 -1.02 -0.33 -1.82
CA VAL A 39 -0.04 -1.31 -1.34
C VAL A 39 -0.41 -2.72 -1.81
N ARG A 40 -1.70 -3.05 -1.82
CA ARG A 40 -2.19 -4.34 -2.32
C ARG A 40 -1.92 -4.51 -3.82
N ASP A 41 -2.11 -3.44 -4.61
CA ASP A 41 -1.80 -3.45 -6.04
C ASP A 41 -0.31 -3.71 -6.26
N GLU A 42 0.55 -3.15 -5.42
CA GLU A 42 1.99 -3.41 -5.45
C GLU A 42 2.30 -4.88 -5.13
N ALA A 43 1.60 -5.46 -4.17
CA ALA A 43 1.75 -6.89 -3.84
C ALA A 43 1.39 -7.77 -5.03
N LEU A 44 0.30 -7.47 -5.72
CA LEU A 44 -0.14 -8.22 -6.90
C LEU A 44 0.88 -8.10 -8.03
N ARG A 45 1.43 -6.91 -8.24
CA ARG A 45 2.46 -6.67 -9.25
C ARG A 45 3.71 -7.49 -8.97
N ALA A 46 4.19 -7.49 -7.74
CA ALA A 46 5.36 -8.27 -7.34
C ALA A 46 5.11 -9.78 -7.49
N ALA A 47 3.92 -10.25 -7.13
CA ALA A 47 3.53 -11.64 -7.29
C ALA A 47 3.50 -12.05 -8.78
N ASP A 48 3.02 -11.16 -9.66
CA ASP A 48 2.98 -11.41 -11.10
C ASP A 48 4.40 -11.49 -11.68
N ILE A 49 5.31 -10.62 -11.23
CA ILE A 49 6.72 -10.66 -11.63
C ILE A 49 7.35 -11.99 -11.20
N ALA A 50 7.12 -12.41 -9.96
CA ALA A 50 7.65 -13.68 -9.46
C ALA A 50 7.12 -14.88 -10.27
N ALA A 51 5.83 -14.86 -10.60
CA ALA A 51 5.22 -15.92 -11.40
C ALA A 51 5.80 -15.98 -12.83
N GLU A 52 6.06 -14.83 -13.44
CA GLU A 52 6.69 -14.72 -14.75
C GLU A 52 8.10 -15.31 -14.74
N ILE A 53 8.89 -14.96 -13.72
CA ILE A 53 10.25 -15.49 -13.56
C ILE A 53 10.21 -17.00 -13.36
N GLU A 54 9.30 -17.50 -12.52
CA GLU A 54 9.13 -18.94 -12.29
C GLU A 54 8.84 -19.66 -13.59
N LEU A 55 7.95 -19.10 -14.41
CA LEU A 55 7.60 -19.68 -15.70
C LEU A 55 8.82 -19.75 -16.64
N GLN A 56 9.62 -18.68 -16.67
CA GLN A 56 10.86 -18.66 -17.47
C GLN A 56 11.85 -19.73 -17.02
N LEU A 57 11.99 -19.91 -15.71
CA LEU A 57 12.87 -20.95 -15.14
C LEU A 57 12.37 -22.35 -15.51
N MET A 58 11.05 -22.57 -15.42
CA MET A 58 10.44 -23.86 -15.78
C MET A 58 10.57 -24.17 -17.26
N GLN A 59 10.54 -23.17 -18.14
CA GLN A 59 10.68 -23.32 -19.58
C GLN A 59 12.13 -23.38 -20.04
N ASP A 60 13.07 -23.36 -19.11
CA ASP A 60 14.51 -23.42 -19.39
C ASP A 60 15.00 -22.31 -20.34
N LYS A 61 14.40 -21.13 -20.19
CA LYS A 61 14.74 -19.94 -21.01
C LYS A 61 15.85 -19.10 -20.43
N VAL A 62 16.38 -19.48 -19.28
CA VAL A 62 17.43 -18.76 -18.58
C VAL A 62 18.74 -19.53 -18.70
N CYS A 63 19.83 -18.80 -18.99
CA CYS A 63 21.16 -19.40 -19.06
C CYS A 63 21.54 -20.03 -17.72
N THR A 64 22.23 -21.19 -17.78
CA THR A 64 22.62 -21.93 -16.57
C THR A 64 23.39 -21.07 -15.59
N ASP A 65 24.28 -20.20 -16.08
CA ASP A 65 25.11 -19.31 -15.26
C ASP A 65 24.31 -18.24 -14.52
N GLU A 66 23.10 -17.94 -15.00
CA GLU A 66 22.24 -16.90 -14.47
C GLU A 66 21.09 -17.44 -13.61
N ARG A 67 20.89 -18.76 -13.62
CA ARG A 67 19.71 -19.36 -12.97
C ARG A 67 19.62 -19.03 -11.46
N ASP A 68 20.75 -19.07 -10.77
CA ASP A 68 20.77 -18.78 -9.33
C ASP A 68 20.40 -17.33 -9.06
N ALA A 69 20.94 -16.39 -9.84
CA ALA A 69 20.63 -14.96 -9.69
C ALA A 69 19.17 -14.68 -10.01
N VAL A 70 18.61 -15.31 -11.02
CA VAL A 70 17.20 -15.16 -11.42
C VAL A 70 16.28 -15.77 -10.36
N ALA A 71 16.65 -16.92 -9.81
CA ALA A 71 15.90 -17.56 -8.73
C ALA A 71 15.89 -16.70 -7.48
N ASP A 72 17.01 -16.04 -7.15
CA ASP A 72 17.09 -15.10 -6.02
C ASP A 72 16.19 -13.89 -6.26
N GLU A 73 16.15 -13.36 -7.48
CA GLU A 73 15.25 -12.26 -7.83
C GLU A 73 13.80 -12.66 -7.65
N MET A 74 13.44 -13.87 -8.08
CA MET A 74 12.08 -14.39 -7.89
C MET A 74 11.72 -14.46 -6.41
N GLU A 75 12.63 -14.94 -5.57
CA GLU A 75 12.41 -15.03 -4.14
C GLU A 75 12.26 -13.64 -3.49
N HIS A 76 13.08 -12.67 -3.91
CA HIS A 76 12.96 -11.28 -3.44
C HIS A 76 11.57 -10.71 -3.78
N GLU A 77 11.07 -10.97 -5.00
CA GLU A 77 9.74 -10.50 -5.40
C GLU A 77 8.63 -11.16 -4.58
N ARG A 78 8.76 -12.44 -4.26
CA ARG A 78 7.81 -13.17 -3.42
C ARG A 78 7.78 -12.61 -2.01
N VAL A 79 8.95 -12.35 -1.42
CA VAL A 79 9.06 -11.78 -0.08
C VAL A 79 8.47 -10.38 -0.05
N TYR A 80 8.76 -9.58 -1.07
CA TYR A 80 8.22 -8.23 -1.18
C TYR A 80 6.68 -8.26 -1.34
N ALA A 81 6.16 -9.17 -2.16
CA ALA A 81 4.72 -9.33 -2.33
C ALA A 81 4.03 -9.66 -1.00
N GLN A 82 4.61 -10.58 -0.22
CA GLN A 82 4.07 -10.95 1.08
C GLN A 82 4.13 -9.79 2.07
N TYR A 83 5.24 -9.06 2.06
CA TYR A 83 5.38 -7.87 2.90
C TYR A 83 4.30 -6.82 2.59
N CYS A 84 4.06 -6.55 1.31
CA CYS A 84 3.04 -5.59 0.90
C CYS A 84 1.64 -6.08 1.26
N GLU A 85 1.36 -7.37 1.10
CA GLU A 85 0.07 -7.94 1.48
C GLU A 85 -0.18 -7.78 2.98
N ASP A 86 0.80 -8.14 3.80
CA ASP A 86 0.69 -8.00 5.26
C ASP A 86 0.53 -6.54 5.67
N LEU A 87 1.27 -5.64 5.03
CA LEU A 87 1.17 -4.21 5.31
C LEU A 87 -0.22 -3.67 4.95
N SER A 88 -0.76 -4.09 3.80
CA SER A 88 -2.11 -3.73 3.38
C SER A 88 -3.15 -4.16 4.41
N GLU A 89 -3.05 -5.39 4.91
CA GLU A 89 -3.96 -5.90 5.93
C GLU A 89 -3.86 -5.12 7.24
N GLN A 90 -2.65 -4.75 7.65
CA GLN A 90 -2.44 -3.95 8.85
C GLN A 90 -3.04 -2.55 8.71
N ILE A 91 -2.88 -1.93 7.55
CA ILE A 91 -3.45 -0.61 7.27
C ILE A 91 -4.98 -0.68 7.31
N LEU A 92 -5.56 -1.71 6.71
CA LEU A 92 -7.02 -1.92 6.73
C LEU A 92 -7.53 -2.14 8.16
N PHE A 93 -6.81 -2.91 8.96
CA PHE A 93 -7.15 -3.12 10.36
C PHE A 93 -7.22 -1.80 11.12
N ILE A 94 -6.23 -0.92 10.93
CA ILE A 94 -6.21 0.40 11.56
C ILE A 94 -7.40 1.22 11.06
N ALA A 95 -7.69 1.20 9.76
CA ALA A 95 -8.82 1.95 9.19
C ALA A 95 -10.15 1.49 9.76
N GLU A 96 -10.36 0.18 9.90
CA GLU A 96 -11.60 -0.39 10.44
C GLU A 96 -11.76 -0.12 11.93
N ASN A 97 -10.65 0.08 12.65
CA ASN A 97 -10.64 0.33 14.08
C ASN A 97 -10.19 1.75 14.41
N ILE A 98 -10.49 2.68 13.51
CA ILE A 98 -9.96 4.06 13.59
C ILE A 98 -10.32 4.77 14.90
N HIS A 99 -11.49 4.46 15.49
CA HIS A 99 -11.92 5.07 16.74
C HIS A 99 -11.04 4.67 17.94
N THR A 100 -10.31 3.56 17.82
CA THR A 100 -9.34 3.15 18.84
C THR A 100 -8.09 4.03 18.80
N PHE A 101 -7.72 4.51 17.60
CA PHE A 101 -6.50 5.27 17.37
C PHE A 101 -6.74 6.79 17.39
N ILE A 102 -7.96 7.22 17.03
CA ILE A 102 -8.34 8.64 17.01
C ILE A 102 -9.49 8.83 18.00
N PRO A 103 -9.28 9.57 19.11
CA PRO A 103 -10.34 9.84 20.08
C PRO A 103 -11.49 10.64 19.45
N GLU A 104 -12.72 10.39 19.89
CA GLU A 104 -13.89 11.13 19.42
C GLU A 104 -13.74 12.64 19.57
N SER A 105 -13.07 13.09 20.62
CA SER A 105 -12.79 14.51 20.85
C SER A 105 -12.03 15.17 19.72
N ALA A 106 -11.27 14.40 18.92
CA ALA A 106 -10.55 14.92 17.77
C ALA A 106 -11.46 15.17 16.56
N ASN A 107 -12.71 14.68 16.59
CA ASN A 107 -13.71 14.86 15.53
C ASN A 107 -14.55 16.13 15.71
N GLU A 108 -14.44 16.78 16.85
CA GLU A 108 -15.21 17.99 17.16
C GLU A 108 -14.58 19.26 16.57
#